data_91cd808a105a405c738ff5811854a328
#
_entry.id   91cd808a105a405c738ff5811854a328
#
_cell.length_a   1.000
_cell.length_b   1.000
_cell.length_c   1.000
_cell.angle_alpha   90.00
_cell.angle_beta   90.00
_cell.angle_gamma   90.00
#
_symmetry.space_group_name_H-M   'P 1'
#
loop_
_entity.id
_entity.type
_entity.pdbx_description
1 polymer ?
#
loop_
_entity_poly.entity_id
_entity_poly.type
_entity_poly.pdbx_seq_one_letter_code
_entity_poly.pdbx_strand_id
1 'polypeptide(L)' 'MISPLAYIHPEAVIGENCEIGPFCYIDKNVVIGNNNKLMNGVTLLYGTRMGNGNTVFPGAV' A
#
# COMPACT_ATOMS: atom_id res chain seq x y z
N MET A 1 7.85 -7.04 -1.87
CA MET A 1 6.99 -8.00 -2.59
C MET A 1 5.53 -7.69 -2.33
N ILE A 2 4.72 -7.81 -3.33
CA ILE A 2 3.30 -7.53 -3.23
C ILE A 2 2.54 -8.84 -3.18
N SER A 3 1.72 -9.03 -2.14
CA SER A 3 0.94 -10.24 -2.01
C SER A 3 -0.08 -10.36 -3.14
N PRO A 4 -0.25 -11.55 -3.73
CA PRO A 4 -1.29 -11.73 -4.75
C PRO A 4 -2.71 -11.59 -4.20
N LEU A 5 -2.86 -11.61 -2.87
CA LEU A 5 -4.16 -11.43 -2.24
C LEU A 5 -4.48 -9.97 -1.93
N ALA A 6 -3.58 -9.05 -2.27
CA ALA A 6 -3.83 -7.62 -2.10
C ALA A 6 -4.55 -7.08 -3.32
N TYR A 7 -5.47 -6.13 -3.11
CA TYR A 7 -6.08 -5.40 -4.20
C TYR A 7 -5.37 -4.05 -4.37
N ILE A 8 -4.87 -3.80 -5.56
CA ILE A 8 -4.23 -2.53 -5.87
C ILE A 8 -4.88 -1.97 -7.11
N HIS A 9 -5.47 -0.78 -7.00
CA HIS A 9 -6.12 -0.15 -8.14
C HIS A 9 -5.07 0.10 -9.24
N PRO A 10 -5.43 -0.12 -10.51
CA PRO A 10 -4.46 0.07 -11.61
C PRO A 10 -3.86 1.45 -11.69
N GLU A 11 -4.55 2.47 -11.17
CA GLU A 11 -4.04 3.84 -11.20
C GLU A 11 -3.31 4.24 -9.92
N ALA A 12 -3.09 3.31 -9.01
CA ALA A 12 -2.24 3.55 -7.86
C ALA A 12 -0.78 3.47 -8.28
N VAL A 13 0.06 4.29 -7.66
CA VAL A 13 1.50 4.30 -7.94
C VAL A 13 2.22 3.80 -6.70
N ILE A 14 3.00 2.73 -6.87
CA ILE A 14 3.75 2.12 -5.78
C ILE A 14 5.22 2.14 -6.14
N GLY A 15 6.03 2.70 -5.25
CA GLY A 15 7.46 2.80 -5.47
C GLY A 15 8.17 1.45 -5.36
N GLU A 16 9.50 1.51 -5.32
CA GLU A 16 10.33 0.31 -5.33
C GLU A 16 10.51 -0.24 -3.92
N ASN A 17 10.76 -1.55 -3.85
CA ASN A 17 11.07 -2.25 -2.61
C ASN A 17 9.97 -2.14 -1.57
N CYS A 18 8.72 -2.06 -2.01
CA CYS A 18 7.58 -2.05 -1.11
C CYS A 18 7.13 -3.48 -0.83
N GLU A 19 6.73 -3.73 0.41
CA GLU A 19 6.10 -4.99 0.79
C GLU A 19 4.65 -4.71 1.13
N ILE A 20 3.75 -5.39 0.44
CA ILE A 20 2.31 -5.22 0.65
C ILE A 20 1.73 -6.57 1.00
N GLY A 21 1.22 -6.68 2.21
CA GLY A 21 0.67 -7.92 2.73
C GLY A 21 -0.69 -8.28 2.14
N PRO A 22 -1.22 -9.44 2.53
CA PRO A 22 -2.50 -9.90 2.00
C PRO A 22 -3.66 -9.04 2.53
N PHE A 23 -4.72 -9.00 1.73
CA PHE A 23 -5.97 -8.31 2.09
C PHE A 23 -5.80 -6.80 2.27
N CYS A 24 -4.74 -6.23 1.72
CA CYS A 24 -4.62 -4.79 1.63
C CYS A 24 -5.51 -4.27 0.52
N TYR A 25 -6.07 -3.08 0.73
CA TYR A 25 -6.86 -2.41 -0.29
C TYR A 25 -6.22 -1.06 -0.59
N ILE A 26 -5.79 -0.87 -1.82
CA ILE A 26 -5.15 0.37 -2.24
C ILE A 26 -5.99 0.98 -3.35
N ASP A 27 -6.56 2.13 -3.06
CA ASP A 27 -7.54 2.78 -3.90
C ASP A 27 -6.88 3.59 -5.03
N LYS A 28 -7.73 4.16 -5.86
CA LYS A 28 -7.34 5.01 -6.97
C LYS A 28 -6.58 6.24 -6.47
N ASN A 29 -5.60 6.68 -7.24
CA ASN A 29 -4.81 7.88 -6.94
C ASN A 29 -4.04 7.82 -5.63
N VAL A 30 -3.75 6.64 -5.13
CA VAL A 30 -2.85 6.45 -4.01
C VAL A 30 -1.42 6.46 -4.56
N VAL A 31 -0.53 7.22 -3.91
CA VAL A 31 0.88 7.26 -4.29
C VAL A 31 1.70 6.84 -3.08
N ILE A 32 2.47 5.79 -3.24
CA ILE A 32 3.33 5.25 -2.19
C ILE A 32 4.78 5.37 -2.66
N GLY A 33 5.65 5.93 -1.82
CA GLY A 33 7.06 6.03 -2.13
C GLY A 33 7.77 4.70 -2.02
N ASN A 34 9.09 4.75 -1.84
CA ASN A 34 9.93 3.55 -1.83
C ASN A 34 10.11 2.99 -0.42
N ASN A 35 10.41 1.69 -0.33
CA ASN A 35 10.80 1.03 0.92
C ASN A 35 9.71 1.07 2.00
N ASN A 36 8.46 1.08 1.59
CA ASN A 36 7.35 1.05 2.53
C ASN A 36 6.90 -0.38 2.77
N LYS A 37 6.39 -0.64 3.98
CA LYS A 37 5.87 -1.94 4.33
C LYS A 37 4.44 -1.80 4.81
N LEU A 38 3.52 -2.42 4.11
CA LEU A 38 2.11 -2.49 4.50
C LEU A 38 1.84 -3.90 5.00
N MET A 39 1.43 -4.02 6.24
CA MET A 39 1.11 -5.33 6.81
C MET A 39 -0.24 -5.78 6.29
N ASN A 40 -0.74 -6.91 6.76
CA ASN A 40 -2.00 -7.43 6.27
C ASN A 40 -3.18 -6.53 6.65
N GLY A 41 -4.18 -6.47 5.79
CA GLY A 41 -5.44 -5.78 6.09
C GLY A 41 -5.36 -4.26 6.14
N VAL A 42 -4.35 -3.66 5.52
CA VAL A 42 -4.22 -2.20 5.47
C VAL A 42 -5.08 -1.64 4.35
N THR A 43 -5.81 -0.55 4.65
CA THR A 43 -6.62 0.14 3.66
C THR A 43 -6.07 1.53 3.42
N LEU A 44 -5.72 1.84 2.18
CA LEU A 44 -5.29 3.17 1.77
C LEU A 44 -6.37 3.77 0.88
N LEU A 45 -7.00 4.82 1.36
CA LEU A 45 -8.13 5.41 0.68
C LEU A 45 -7.68 6.35 -0.43
N TYR A 46 -8.64 6.71 -1.28
CA TYR A 46 -8.43 7.58 -2.43
C TYR A 46 -7.61 8.81 -2.06
N GLY A 47 -6.60 9.08 -2.86
CA GLY A 47 -5.80 10.29 -2.71
C GLY A 47 -4.70 10.23 -1.66
N THR A 48 -4.50 9.08 -1.01
CA THR A 48 -3.45 8.95 0.00
C THR A 48 -2.07 9.13 -0.63
N ARG A 49 -1.24 9.91 0.03
CA ARG A 49 0.16 10.10 -0.35
C ARG A 49 1.05 9.62 0.78
N MET A 50 1.93 8.68 0.50
CA MET A 50 2.82 8.10 1.50
C MET A 50 4.27 8.31 1.07
N GLY A 51 5.10 8.81 1.98
CA GLY A 51 6.53 8.97 1.71
C GLY A 51 7.27 7.63 1.72
N ASN A 52 8.56 7.68 2.02
CA ASN A 52 9.42 6.50 1.99
C ASN A 52 9.62 5.94 3.39
N GLY A 53 9.94 4.64 3.46
CA GLY A 53 10.40 4.02 4.68
C GLY A 53 9.37 3.86 5.78
N ASN A 54 8.09 3.85 5.47
CA ASN A 54 7.04 3.72 6.48
C ASN A 54 6.63 2.27 6.66
N THR A 55 6.17 1.96 7.88
CA THR A 55 5.56 0.67 8.17
C THR A 55 4.14 0.93 8.65
N VAL A 56 3.17 0.30 7.98
CA VAL A 56 1.75 0.46 8.32
C VAL A 56 1.24 -0.83 8.91
N PHE A 57 0.65 -0.74 10.10
CA PHE A 57 0.21 -1.90 10.84
C PHE A 57 -1.19 -2.35 10.42
N PRO A 58 -1.56 -3.61 10.74
CA PRO A 58 -2.88 -4.13 10.39
C PRO A 58 -4.00 -3.25 10.95
N GLY A 59 -5.06 -3.10 10.15
CA GLY A 59 -6.22 -2.31 10.56
C GLY A 59 -6.09 -0.82 10.36
N ALA A 60 -4.96 -0.34 9.86
CA ALA A 60 -4.81 1.09 9.54
C ALA A 60 -5.63 1.44 8.30
N VAL A 61 -6.13 2.67 8.30
CA VAL A 61 -6.97 3.17 7.21
C VAL A 61 -6.38 4.44 6.63
#